data_45d1531a14347a2ccac3dc207ee58cc4
#
_entry.id   45d1531a14347a2ccac3dc207ee58cc4
#
_cell.length_a   1.000
_cell.length_b   1.000
_cell.length_c   1.000
_cell.angle_alpha   90.00
_cell.angle_beta   90.00
_cell.angle_gamma   90.00
#
_symmetry.space_group_name_H-M   'P 1'
#
loop_
_entity.id
_entity.type
_entity.pdbx_description
1 polymer ?
#
loop_
_entity_poly.entity_id
_entity_poly.type
_entity_poly.pdbx_seq_one_letter_code
_entity_poly.pdbx_strand_id
1 'polypeptide(L)'
;MASETQDPPHEVSRRDLFKTVGAGAAAAVAGAPLAPSAAAAQAHPAAAPQLEALETLTATEADILEAVCARLIPTDENGPGAAEARAAHYIDRALTGPLRASRDAYAAGLAAVDVYAQASKGALFVKLSPRDQDAVLTDMERNVATGFMPNAATFFNLVRTHTIQGTFCDPYYGGNANFVGWDLIGYPGLRMAVDAQEQRMSAPKAVRKSAYEEAMFAGKGSATGGDHGHRP
;
A
#
# COMPACT_ATOMS: atom_id res chain seq x y z
N MET A 1 -2.36 -44.12 -41.55
CA MET A 1 -1.54 -43.16 -40.79
C MET A 1 -2.38 -41.92 -40.58
N ALA A 2 -3.00 -41.79 -39.45
CA ALA A 2 -3.90 -40.67 -39.11
C ALA A 2 -3.06 -39.58 -38.47
N SER A 3 -3.16 -38.36 -38.98
CA SER A 3 -2.55 -37.16 -38.44
C SER A 3 -3.40 -36.64 -37.30
N GLU A 4 -2.86 -36.64 -36.13
CA GLU A 4 -3.46 -36.07 -34.91
C GLU A 4 -3.21 -34.55 -34.92
N THR A 5 -4.30 -33.79 -35.08
CA THR A 5 -4.27 -32.34 -35.03
C THR A 5 -4.44 -31.92 -33.58
N GLN A 6 -3.41 -31.37 -33.03
CA GLN A 6 -3.39 -30.87 -31.65
C GLN A 6 -4.00 -29.45 -31.62
N ASP A 7 -5.17 -29.32 -30.96
CA ASP A 7 -5.81 -28.03 -30.70
C ASP A 7 -5.01 -27.20 -29.69
N PRO A 8 -4.90 -25.86 -29.86
CA PRO A 8 -4.24 -25.00 -28.89
C PRO A 8 -5.11 -24.79 -27.64
N PRO A 9 -4.48 -24.52 -26.47
CA PRO A 9 -5.21 -24.34 -25.21
C PRO A 9 -6.11 -23.11 -25.24
N HIS A 10 -7.37 -23.30 -24.88
CA HIS A 10 -8.37 -22.22 -24.74
C HIS A 10 -7.94 -21.25 -23.61
N GLU A 11 -7.64 -20.02 -23.97
CA GLU A 11 -7.56 -18.91 -23.03
C GLU A 11 -8.96 -18.62 -22.46
N VAL A 12 -9.11 -18.88 -21.17
CA VAL A 12 -10.35 -18.54 -20.44
C VAL A 12 -10.42 -17.03 -20.26
N SER A 13 -11.32 -16.39 -21.01
CA SER A 13 -11.55 -14.95 -20.91
C SER A 13 -12.13 -14.58 -19.54
N ARG A 14 -11.66 -13.47 -18.96
CA ARG A 14 -12.17 -12.93 -17.69
C ARG A 14 -13.68 -12.72 -17.65
N ARG A 15 -14.34 -12.66 -18.82
CA ARG A 15 -15.81 -12.57 -18.96
C ARG A 15 -16.52 -13.88 -18.68
N ASP A 16 -15.87 -15.03 -18.86
CA ASP A 16 -16.49 -16.35 -18.68
C ASP A 16 -16.48 -16.79 -17.21
N LEU A 17 -15.58 -16.21 -16.40
CA LEU A 17 -15.52 -16.46 -14.96
C LEU A 17 -16.76 -15.92 -14.22
N PHE A 18 -17.41 -14.87 -14.74
CA PHE A 18 -18.60 -14.29 -14.10
C PHE A 18 -19.92 -14.98 -14.43
N LYS A 19 -19.93 -15.90 -15.38
CA LYS A 19 -21.16 -16.62 -15.78
C LYS A 19 -21.44 -17.88 -14.96
N THR A 20 -20.45 -18.39 -14.18
CA THR A 20 -20.55 -19.64 -13.43
C THR A 20 -20.98 -19.49 -11.98
N VAL A 21 -21.21 -18.26 -11.48
CA VAL A 21 -21.59 -18.03 -10.06
C VAL A 21 -23.09 -17.85 -9.85
N GLY A 22 -23.90 -18.00 -10.88
CA GLY A 22 -25.33 -17.68 -10.84
C GLY A 22 -26.30 -18.81 -11.11
N ALA A 23 -26.17 -20.00 -10.50
CA ALA A 23 -27.29 -20.97 -10.52
C ALA A 23 -27.11 -22.02 -9.41
N GLY A 24 -27.96 -22.00 -8.39
CA GLY A 24 -28.05 -23.10 -7.43
C GLY A 24 -28.70 -22.73 -6.10
N ALA A 25 -29.99 -22.41 -6.12
CA ALA A 25 -30.80 -22.46 -4.91
C ALA A 25 -32.09 -23.22 -5.24
N ALA A 26 -32.35 -24.34 -4.58
CA ALA A 26 -33.61 -24.68 -3.94
C ALA A 26 -33.72 -26.17 -3.58
N ALA A 27 -34.32 -26.39 -2.42
CA ALA A 27 -35.00 -27.59 -1.91
C ALA A 27 -34.13 -28.59 -1.12
N ALA A 28 -34.53 -29.15 0.03
CA ALA A 28 -35.78 -29.23 0.72
C ALA A 28 -35.54 -29.74 2.17
N VAL A 29 -36.50 -29.48 3.03
CA VAL A 29 -36.62 -29.81 4.46
C VAL A 29 -36.78 -31.32 4.71
N ALA A 30 -36.09 -31.89 5.73
CA ALA A 30 -36.60 -32.94 6.60
C ALA A 30 -35.67 -33.24 7.79
N GLY A 31 -36.13 -32.98 9.02
CA GLY A 31 -36.08 -33.82 10.24
C GLY A 31 -34.75 -34.17 10.92
N ALA A 32 -34.37 -33.39 11.95
CA ALA A 32 -33.79 -33.64 13.29
C ALA A 32 -32.97 -34.95 13.59
N PRO A 33 -32.00 -34.96 14.57
CA PRO A 33 -32.04 -34.36 15.91
C PRO A 33 -30.76 -33.62 16.35
N LEU A 34 -30.90 -32.84 17.39
CA LEU A 34 -29.93 -32.00 18.09
C LEU A 34 -28.74 -32.80 18.67
N ALA A 35 -27.52 -32.40 18.29
CA ALA A 35 -26.30 -32.68 19.04
C ALA A 35 -25.57 -31.35 19.31
N PRO A 36 -24.77 -31.19 20.42
CA PRO A 36 -24.31 -29.91 20.91
C PRO A 36 -23.32 -29.23 19.97
N SER A 37 -23.64 -28.00 19.62
CA SER A 37 -22.82 -27.14 18.80
C SER A 37 -21.49 -26.82 19.48
N ALA A 38 -20.41 -27.38 18.97
CA ALA A 38 -19.10 -26.76 19.15
C ALA A 38 -19.14 -25.41 18.44
N ALA A 39 -18.89 -24.33 19.19
CA ALA A 39 -18.77 -22.99 18.65
C ALA A 39 -17.67 -22.97 17.59
N ALA A 40 -18.07 -23.09 16.33
CA ALA A 40 -17.19 -22.81 15.20
C ALA A 40 -16.88 -21.31 15.26
N ALA A 41 -15.63 -21.00 15.56
CA ALA A 41 -15.09 -19.65 15.35
C ALA A 41 -15.39 -19.26 13.90
N GLN A 42 -16.29 -18.33 13.71
CA GLN A 42 -16.58 -17.78 12.40
C GLN A 42 -15.31 -17.04 11.95
N ALA A 43 -14.50 -17.70 11.11
CA ALA A 43 -13.49 -17.03 10.35
C ALA A 43 -14.22 -15.97 9.51
N HIS A 44 -14.05 -14.72 9.84
CA HIS A 44 -14.48 -13.61 8.98
C HIS A 44 -13.76 -13.83 7.64
N PRO A 45 -14.48 -13.90 6.50
CA PRO A 45 -13.81 -13.89 5.22
C PRO A 45 -12.96 -12.63 5.17
N ALA A 46 -11.67 -12.78 4.91
CA ALA A 46 -10.80 -11.65 4.66
C ALA A 46 -11.47 -10.78 3.61
N ALA A 47 -11.79 -9.54 3.97
CA ALA A 47 -12.40 -8.60 3.05
C ALA A 47 -11.48 -8.54 1.82
N ALA A 48 -12.03 -8.75 0.64
CA ALA A 48 -11.30 -8.56 -0.60
C ALA A 48 -10.67 -7.16 -0.55
N PRO A 49 -9.42 -6.98 -1.02
CA PRO A 49 -8.78 -5.68 -1.00
C PRO A 49 -9.70 -4.71 -1.73
N GLN A 50 -10.29 -3.79 -0.98
CA GLN A 50 -11.05 -2.70 -1.58
C GLN A 50 -10.01 -1.84 -2.29
N LEU A 51 -10.13 -1.74 -3.60
CA LEU A 51 -9.39 -0.76 -4.38
C LEU A 51 -9.89 0.61 -3.92
N GLU A 52 -9.20 1.19 -2.96
CA GLU A 52 -9.49 2.56 -2.55
C GLU A 52 -9.21 3.49 -3.73
N ALA A 53 -10.11 4.43 -3.97
CA ALA A 53 -9.94 5.40 -5.05
C ALA A 53 -8.71 6.28 -4.75
N LEU A 54 -7.93 6.56 -5.77
CA LEU A 54 -6.84 7.52 -5.69
C LEU A 54 -7.41 8.91 -5.39
N GLU A 55 -6.76 9.66 -4.50
CA GLU A 55 -7.22 10.97 -4.06
C GLU A 55 -6.66 12.10 -4.95
N THR A 56 -5.41 11.98 -5.40
CA THR A 56 -4.74 13.02 -6.20
C THR A 56 -3.97 12.49 -7.40
N LEU A 57 -3.40 11.29 -7.30
CA LEU A 57 -2.59 10.72 -8.37
C LEU A 57 -3.46 10.15 -9.49
N THR A 58 -3.00 10.24 -10.72
CA THR A 58 -3.53 9.45 -11.82
C THR A 58 -3.11 7.99 -11.64
N ALA A 59 -3.81 7.05 -12.30
CA ALA A 59 -3.46 5.62 -12.25
C ALA A 59 -2.01 5.38 -12.69
N THR A 60 -1.55 6.05 -13.76
CA THR A 60 -0.16 5.92 -14.22
C THR A 60 0.84 6.44 -13.19
N GLU A 61 0.58 7.60 -12.59
CA GLU A 61 1.44 8.13 -11.52
C GLU A 61 1.50 7.20 -10.33
N ALA A 62 0.37 6.61 -9.94
CA ALA A 62 0.29 5.66 -8.84
C ALA A 62 1.08 4.38 -9.14
N ASP A 63 0.94 3.81 -10.33
CA ASP A 63 1.68 2.61 -10.75
C ASP A 63 3.20 2.83 -10.69
N ILE A 64 3.67 3.99 -11.20
CA ILE A 64 5.10 4.34 -11.15
C ILE A 64 5.57 4.53 -9.71
N LEU A 65 4.80 5.27 -8.91
CA LEU A 65 5.14 5.53 -7.51
C LEU A 65 5.19 4.24 -6.68
N GLU A 66 4.21 3.34 -6.87
CA GLU A 66 4.17 2.05 -6.19
C GLU A 66 5.40 1.20 -6.54
N ALA A 67 5.78 1.16 -7.83
CA ALA A 67 6.99 0.47 -8.25
C ALA A 67 8.26 1.12 -7.65
N VAL A 68 8.35 2.44 -7.58
CA VAL A 68 9.48 3.14 -6.93
C VAL A 68 9.53 2.83 -5.44
N CYS A 69 8.41 2.92 -4.71
CA CYS A 69 8.34 2.60 -3.28
C CYS A 69 8.80 1.16 -3.02
N ALA A 70 8.33 0.20 -3.84
CA ALA A 70 8.69 -1.22 -3.73
C ALA A 70 10.20 -1.47 -3.95
N ARG A 71 10.89 -0.63 -4.73
CA ARG A 71 12.35 -0.72 -4.90
C ARG A 71 13.12 -0.05 -3.78
N LEU A 72 12.58 1.04 -3.20
CA LEU A 72 13.23 1.76 -2.10
C LEU A 72 13.23 0.98 -0.78
N ILE A 73 12.13 0.29 -0.47
CA ILE A 73 12.00 -0.60 0.69
C ILE A 73 11.35 -1.90 0.19
N PRO A 74 12.17 -2.85 -0.31
CA PRO A 74 11.66 -4.07 -0.90
C PRO A 74 11.13 -5.04 0.16
N THR A 75 10.23 -5.93 -0.27
CA THR A 75 9.91 -7.15 0.46
C THR A 75 11.04 -8.14 0.26
N ASP A 76 11.64 -8.61 1.34
CA ASP A 76 12.77 -9.53 1.34
C ASP A 76 12.69 -10.51 2.53
N GLU A 77 13.80 -11.20 2.83
CA GLU A 77 13.92 -12.14 3.93
C GLU A 77 13.71 -11.52 5.33
N ASN A 78 13.87 -10.18 5.44
CA ASN A 78 13.66 -9.47 6.71
C ASN A 78 12.18 -9.15 6.94
N GLY A 79 11.37 -9.19 5.90
CA GLY A 79 9.93 -8.98 6.01
C GLY A 79 9.30 -8.21 4.85
N PRO A 80 8.02 -7.83 5.02
CA PRO A 80 7.27 -7.05 4.05
C PRO A 80 7.81 -5.61 3.96
N GLY A 81 7.79 -5.05 2.73
CA GLY A 81 8.33 -3.73 2.44
C GLY A 81 7.28 -2.61 2.28
N ALA A 82 7.65 -1.58 1.49
CA ALA A 82 6.81 -0.40 1.29
C ALA A 82 5.51 -0.69 0.53
N ALA A 83 5.48 -1.72 -0.31
CA ALA A 83 4.27 -2.11 -1.03
C ALA A 83 3.21 -2.62 -0.06
N GLU A 84 3.55 -3.55 0.82
CA GLU A 84 2.65 -4.10 1.84
C GLU A 84 2.30 -3.07 2.91
N ALA A 85 3.22 -2.15 3.20
CA ALA A 85 2.95 -0.99 4.05
C ALA A 85 2.03 0.03 3.39
N ARG A 86 1.76 -0.08 2.08
CA ARG A 86 0.95 0.86 1.30
C ARG A 86 1.52 2.28 1.31
N ALA A 87 2.84 2.41 1.21
CA ALA A 87 3.51 3.70 1.26
C ALA A 87 3.07 4.66 0.13
N ALA A 88 2.83 4.15 -1.08
CA ALA A 88 2.32 4.95 -2.19
C ALA A 88 0.92 5.52 -1.90
N HIS A 89 0.04 4.75 -1.25
CA HIS A 89 -1.28 5.22 -0.83
C HIS A 89 -1.19 6.33 0.23
N TYR A 90 -0.27 6.18 1.21
CA TYR A 90 0.02 7.27 2.15
C TYR A 90 0.41 8.56 1.40
N ILE A 91 1.29 8.46 0.41
CA ILE A 91 1.75 9.62 -0.37
C ILE A 91 0.58 10.24 -1.13
N ASP A 92 -0.21 9.45 -1.85
CA ASP A 92 -1.39 9.93 -2.59
C ASP A 92 -2.34 10.71 -1.67
N ARG A 93 -2.69 10.12 -0.53
CA ARG A 93 -3.53 10.75 0.48
C ARG A 93 -2.90 12.02 1.08
N ALA A 94 -1.62 11.99 1.41
CA ALA A 94 -0.91 13.13 1.99
C ALA A 94 -0.79 14.32 1.02
N LEU A 95 -0.79 14.05 -0.28
CA LEU A 95 -0.79 15.08 -1.33
C LEU A 95 -2.09 15.89 -1.40
N THR A 96 -3.20 15.44 -0.80
CA THR A 96 -4.41 16.27 -0.62
C THR A 96 -4.24 17.30 0.49
N GLY A 97 -3.34 17.06 1.45
CA GLY A 97 -3.19 17.82 2.68
C GLY A 97 -1.76 18.29 2.96
N PRO A 98 -1.04 17.64 3.90
CA PRO A 98 0.25 18.11 4.38
C PRO A 98 1.34 18.17 3.31
N LEU A 99 1.27 17.33 2.28
CA LEU A 99 2.22 17.31 1.17
C LEU A 99 1.71 18.01 -0.09
N ARG A 100 0.62 18.76 -0.03
CA ARG A 100 -0.01 19.42 -1.18
C ARG A 100 0.96 20.26 -2.01
N ALA A 101 1.90 20.91 -1.37
CA ALA A 101 2.92 21.72 -2.05
C ALA A 101 3.84 20.89 -2.97
N SER A 102 3.90 19.58 -2.78
CA SER A 102 4.72 18.66 -3.57
C SER A 102 3.97 18.04 -4.76
N ARG A 103 2.66 18.30 -4.92
CA ARG A 103 1.86 17.62 -5.96
C ARG A 103 2.42 17.82 -7.38
N ASP A 104 2.79 19.05 -7.73
CA ASP A 104 3.35 19.35 -9.05
C ASP A 104 4.72 18.70 -9.26
N ALA A 105 5.54 18.64 -8.20
CA ALA A 105 6.82 17.94 -8.24
C ALA A 105 6.64 16.44 -8.46
N TYR A 106 5.60 15.82 -7.87
CA TYR A 106 5.26 14.42 -8.13
C TYR A 106 4.80 14.21 -9.57
N ALA A 107 3.91 15.03 -10.11
CA ALA A 107 3.46 14.90 -11.49
C ALA A 107 4.62 14.98 -12.48
N ALA A 108 5.44 16.03 -12.37
CA ALA A 108 6.58 16.22 -13.24
C ALA A 108 7.67 15.14 -13.05
N GLY A 109 7.96 14.79 -11.80
CA GLY A 109 9.01 13.83 -11.47
C GLY A 109 8.68 12.41 -11.89
N LEU A 110 7.45 11.93 -11.66
CA LEU A 110 7.01 10.59 -12.09
C LEU A 110 6.99 10.48 -13.61
N ALA A 111 6.54 11.51 -14.33
CA ALA A 111 6.65 11.56 -15.79
C ALA A 111 8.11 11.50 -16.25
N ALA A 112 9.02 12.22 -15.57
CA ALA A 112 10.45 12.20 -15.90
C ALA A 112 11.09 10.82 -15.63
N VAL A 113 10.63 10.07 -14.62
CA VAL A 113 11.07 8.68 -14.39
C VAL A 113 10.82 7.81 -15.62
N ASP A 114 9.61 7.83 -16.17
CA ASP A 114 9.26 7.04 -17.36
C ASP A 114 10.05 7.50 -18.59
N VAL A 115 10.18 8.81 -18.81
CA VAL A 115 10.97 9.34 -19.93
C VAL A 115 12.42 8.88 -19.83
N TYR A 116 13.04 8.96 -18.66
CA TYR A 116 14.41 8.53 -18.44
C TYR A 116 14.54 7.01 -18.57
N ALA A 117 13.62 6.24 -17.99
CA ALA A 117 13.59 4.77 -18.12
C ALA A 117 13.49 4.34 -19.59
N GLN A 118 12.59 4.95 -20.36
CA GLN A 118 12.45 4.68 -21.78
C GLN A 118 13.71 5.01 -22.57
N ALA A 119 14.35 6.15 -22.29
CA ALA A 119 15.56 6.57 -22.98
C ALA A 119 16.80 5.73 -22.64
N SER A 120 16.95 5.32 -21.36
CA SER A 120 18.15 4.64 -20.87
C SER A 120 18.06 3.12 -20.91
N LYS A 121 16.82 2.55 -20.81
CA LYS A 121 16.58 1.09 -20.71
C LYS A 121 15.64 0.56 -21.80
N GLY A 122 15.00 1.43 -22.59
CA GLY A 122 14.15 1.03 -23.70
C GLY A 122 12.71 0.66 -23.35
N ALA A 123 12.29 0.85 -22.07
CA ALA A 123 10.92 0.58 -21.63
C ALA A 123 10.49 1.54 -20.50
N LEU A 124 9.18 1.66 -20.30
CA LEU A 124 8.60 2.39 -19.16
C LEU A 124 9.05 1.76 -17.84
N PHE A 125 9.22 2.57 -16.81
CA PHE A 125 9.77 2.14 -15.52
C PHE A 125 9.10 0.91 -14.93
N VAL A 126 7.77 0.86 -14.93
CA VAL A 126 6.98 -0.28 -14.41
C VAL A 126 7.16 -1.58 -15.22
N LYS A 127 7.71 -1.51 -16.44
CA LYS A 127 7.97 -2.66 -17.31
C LYS A 127 9.42 -3.15 -17.24
N LEU A 128 10.28 -2.42 -16.56
CA LEU A 128 11.68 -2.80 -16.39
C LEU A 128 11.83 -3.98 -15.42
N SER A 129 12.95 -4.72 -15.58
CA SER A 129 13.37 -5.68 -14.58
C SER A 129 13.69 -4.97 -13.25
N PRO A 130 13.57 -5.65 -12.09
CA PRO A 130 13.98 -5.07 -10.80
C PRO A 130 15.38 -4.46 -10.82
N ARG A 131 16.32 -5.12 -11.47
CA ARG A 131 17.71 -4.65 -11.65
C ARG A 131 17.78 -3.34 -12.42
N ASP A 132 17.00 -3.22 -13.49
CA ASP A 132 17.01 -2.00 -14.31
C ASP A 132 16.27 -0.86 -13.62
N GLN A 133 15.22 -1.15 -12.85
CA GLN A 133 14.57 -0.18 -11.97
C GLN A 133 15.56 0.36 -10.93
N ASP A 134 16.34 -0.51 -10.28
CA ASP A 134 17.38 -0.11 -9.32
C ASP A 134 18.46 0.74 -9.99
N ALA A 135 18.86 0.42 -11.23
CA ALA A 135 19.80 1.22 -11.97
C ALA A 135 19.27 2.63 -12.26
N VAL A 136 18.00 2.76 -12.66
CA VAL A 136 17.36 4.07 -12.89
C VAL A 136 17.33 4.87 -11.57
N LEU A 137 16.93 4.26 -10.46
CA LEU A 137 16.91 4.93 -9.15
C LEU A 137 18.30 5.34 -8.68
N THR A 138 19.31 4.51 -8.94
CA THR A 138 20.73 4.84 -8.65
C THR A 138 21.21 6.03 -9.48
N ASP A 139 20.84 6.11 -10.75
CA ASP A 139 21.16 7.24 -11.62
C ASP A 139 20.48 8.53 -11.13
N MET A 140 19.26 8.42 -10.62
CA MET A 140 18.55 9.55 -10.00
C MET A 140 19.25 10.00 -8.71
N GLU A 141 19.58 9.07 -7.81
CA GLU A 141 20.29 9.36 -6.56
C GLU A 141 21.61 10.08 -6.80
N ARG A 142 22.38 9.60 -7.79
CA ARG A 142 23.66 10.18 -8.19
C ARG A 142 23.54 11.46 -9.02
N ASN A 143 22.32 11.90 -9.28
CA ASN A 143 22.02 13.03 -10.14
C ASN A 143 22.56 12.94 -11.57
N VAL A 144 22.67 11.72 -12.10
CA VAL A 144 23.07 11.42 -13.48
C VAL A 144 21.86 11.42 -14.41
N ALA A 145 20.70 11.01 -13.90
CA ALA A 145 19.44 11.00 -14.67
C ALA A 145 19.05 12.42 -15.09
N THR A 146 18.64 12.57 -16.35
CA THR A 146 18.26 13.85 -16.96
C THR A 146 16.75 14.01 -17.08
N GLY A 147 16.27 15.24 -17.32
CA GLY A 147 14.84 15.53 -17.52
C GLY A 147 14.08 15.87 -16.24
N PHE A 148 14.74 15.94 -15.09
CA PHE A 148 14.12 16.27 -13.79
C PHE A 148 14.29 17.76 -13.43
N MET A 149 13.29 18.33 -12.79
CA MET A 149 13.31 19.70 -12.28
C MET A 149 13.16 19.72 -10.75
N PRO A 150 14.03 20.41 -10.01
CA PRO A 150 15.24 21.08 -10.47
C PRO A 150 16.35 20.11 -10.89
N ASN A 151 16.37 18.89 -10.37
CA ASN A 151 17.28 17.79 -10.73
C ASN A 151 16.79 16.45 -10.17
N ALA A 152 17.37 15.34 -10.67
CA ALA A 152 16.94 13.98 -10.32
C ALA A 152 17.16 13.64 -8.85
N ALA A 153 18.27 14.04 -8.25
CA ALA A 153 18.56 13.74 -6.84
C ALA A 153 17.56 14.43 -5.89
N THR A 154 17.08 15.62 -6.23
CA THR A 154 16.05 16.30 -5.45
C THR A 154 14.74 15.51 -5.45
N PHE A 155 14.29 15.05 -6.62
CA PHE A 155 13.08 14.23 -6.72
C PHE A 155 13.26 12.85 -6.05
N PHE A 156 14.39 12.19 -6.25
CA PHE A 156 14.72 10.94 -5.56
C PHE A 156 14.61 11.08 -4.04
N ASN A 157 15.26 12.10 -3.46
CA ASN A 157 15.22 12.35 -2.03
C ASN A 157 13.81 12.68 -1.52
N LEU A 158 13.00 13.39 -2.31
CA LEU A 158 11.60 13.68 -2.00
C LEU A 158 10.81 12.37 -1.86
N VAL A 159 10.86 11.51 -2.90
CA VAL A 159 10.14 10.24 -2.92
C VAL A 159 10.65 9.31 -1.82
N ARG A 160 11.98 9.19 -1.64
CA ARG A 160 12.57 8.38 -0.57
C ARG A 160 12.07 8.80 0.80
N THR A 161 12.07 10.10 1.09
CA THR A 161 11.62 10.63 2.38
C THR A 161 10.15 10.27 2.62
N HIS A 162 9.29 10.47 1.64
CA HIS A 162 7.87 10.19 1.80
C HIS A 162 7.56 8.68 1.80
N THR A 163 8.36 7.86 1.10
CA THR A 163 8.27 6.38 1.19
C THR A 163 8.58 5.92 2.62
N ILE A 164 9.65 6.43 3.24
CA ILE A 164 9.97 6.13 4.64
C ILE A 164 8.83 6.57 5.57
N GLN A 165 8.31 7.78 5.38
CA GLN A 165 7.18 8.26 6.16
C GLN A 165 5.96 7.34 6.01
N GLY A 166 5.57 6.98 4.78
CA GLY A 166 4.43 6.10 4.54
C GLY A 166 4.63 4.68 5.06
N THR A 167 5.86 4.17 5.03
CA THR A 167 6.15 2.82 5.54
C THR A 167 6.09 2.74 7.06
N PHE A 168 6.52 3.80 7.77
CA PHE A 168 6.70 3.77 9.22
C PHE A 168 5.79 4.71 10.01
N CYS A 169 4.87 5.43 9.35
CA CYS A 169 3.90 6.29 10.03
C CYS A 169 2.93 5.49 10.92
N ASP A 170 2.13 6.18 11.69
CA ASP A 170 0.95 5.58 12.30
C ASP A 170 -0.04 5.16 11.20
N PRO A 171 -0.62 3.94 11.24
CA PRO A 171 -1.58 3.46 10.24
C PRO A 171 -2.77 4.38 9.98
N TYR A 172 -3.11 5.22 10.94
CA TYR A 172 -4.14 6.25 10.81
C TYR A 172 -3.95 7.15 9.57
N TYR A 173 -2.70 7.39 9.15
CA TYR A 173 -2.39 8.24 8.01
C TYR A 173 -2.49 7.53 6.65
N GLY A 174 -2.85 6.25 6.63
CA GLY A 174 -3.07 5.49 5.39
C GLY A 174 -1.86 4.71 4.87
N GLY A 175 -0.72 4.78 5.57
CA GLY A 175 0.46 3.93 5.36
C GLY A 175 0.61 2.88 6.47
N ASN A 176 1.79 2.22 6.53
CA ASN A 176 2.11 1.23 7.55
C ASN A 176 0.97 0.24 7.80
N ALA A 177 0.32 -0.21 6.73
CA ALA A 177 -0.83 -1.08 6.80
C ALA A 177 -0.52 -2.33 7.63
N ASN A 178 -1.43 -2.72 8.51
CA ASN A 178 -1.27 -3.85 9.43
C ASN A 178 0.01 -3.78 10.30
N PHE A 179 0.56 -2.58 10.50
CA PHE A 179 1.78 -2.32 11.27
C PHE A 179 3.05 -2.97 10.71
N VAL A 180 3.07 -3.31 9.42
CA VAL A 180 4.21 -4.01 8.80
C VAL A 180 5.53 -3.25 8.94
N GLY A 181 5.53 -1.93 8.80
CA GLY A 181 6.71 -1.11 8.99
C GLY A 181 7.20 -1.10 10.44
N TRP A 182 6.27 -1.03 11.41
CA TRP A 182 6.63 -1.09 12.81
C TRP A 182 7.18 -2.46 13.20
N ASP A 183 6.66 -3.54 12.61
CA ASP A 183 7.20 -4.88 12.80
C ASP A 183 8.63 -5.01 12.27
N LEU A 184 8.88 -4.46 11.09
CA LEU A 184 10.18 -4.50 10.45
C LEU A 184 11.27 -3.85 11.33
N ILE A 185 10.93 -2.76 12.03
CA ILE A 185 11.86 -2.07 12.94
C ILE A 185 11.70 -2.47 14.42
N GLY A 186 10.78 -3.39 14.72
CA GLY A 186 10.51 -3.80 16.10
C GLY A 186 9.87 -2.72 16.98
N TYR A 187 9.21 -1.73 16.37
CA TYR A 187 8.54 -0.66 17.12
C TYR A 187 7.24 -1.17 17.75
N PRO A 188 7.04 -1.05 19.06
CA PRO A 188 5.90 -1.64 19.75
C PRO A 188 4.59 -0.84 19.62
N GLY A 189 4.61 0.34 18.99
CA GLY A 189 3.49 1.27 19.00
C GLY A 189 3.49 2.22 20.20
N LEU A 190 2.40 2.97 20.35
CA LEU A 190 2.26 3.94 21.42
C LEU A 190 2.20 3.24 22.80
N ARG A 191 3.03 3.69 23.71
CA ARG A 191 3.00 3.30 25.13
C ARG A 191 2.85 4.54 25.99
N MET A 192 1.79 4.58 26.79
CA MET A 192 1.53 5.68 27.73
C MET A 192 2.28 5.51 29.06
N ALA A 193 2.58 4.26 29.42
CA ALA A 193 3.37 3.90 30.59
C ALA A 193 4.19 2.65 30.29
N VAL A 194 5.33 2.51 30.96
CA VAL A 194 6.22 1.34 30.83
C VAL A 194 6.52 0.84 32.23
N ASP A 195 6.14 -0.39 32.53
CA ASP A 195 6.41 -1.01 33.83
C ASP A 195 7.81 -1.66 33.88
N ALA A 196 8.21 -2.17 35.04
CA ALA A 196 9.53 -2.79 35.23
C ALA A 196 9.71 -4.10 34.44
N GLN A 197 8.63 -4.80 34.11
CA GLN A 197 8.65 -6.01 33.26
C GLN A 197 8.87 -5.65 31.79
N GLU A 198 8.23 -4.61 31.33
CA GLU A 198 8.32 -4.13 29.95
C GLU A 198 9.69 -3.50 29.63
N GLN A 199 10.44 -3.07 30.64
CA GLN A 199 11.79 -2.54 30.51
C GLN A 199 12.85 -3.64 30.31
N ARG A 200 12.52 -4.91 30.49
CA ARG A 200 13.46 -6.02 30.29
C ARG A 200 13.70 -6.26 28.82
N MET A 201 14.92 -6.58 28.42
CA MET A 201 15.29 -6.91 27.05
C MET A 201 14.52 -8.13 26.49
N SER A 202 14.08 -9.03 27.37
CA SER A 202 13.27 -10.22 27.01
C SER A 202 11.76 -10.00 27.17
N ALA A 203 11.33 -8.76 27.40
CA ALA A 203 9.91 -8.47 27.56
C ALA A 203 9.12 -8.84 26.28
N PRO A 204 7.91 -9.38 26.39
CA PRO A 204 7.04 -9.59 25.26
C PRO A 204 6.82 -8.27 24.51
N LYS A 205 6.82 -8.33 23.17
CA LYS A 205 6.45 -7.14 22.39
C LYS A 205 5.05 -6.70 22.77
N ALA A 206 4.85 -5.39 22.97
CA ALA A 206 3.53 -4.85 23.25
C ALA A 206 2.59 -5.12 22.07
N VAL A 207 1.31 -5.14 22.37
CA VAL A 207 0.25 -5.13 21.34
C VAL A 207 0.43 -3.84 20.52
N ARG A 208 0.56 -3.97 19.21
CA ARG A 208 0.65 -2.85 18.28
C ARG A 208 -0.64 -2.04 18.34
N LYS A 209 -0.53 -0.76 18.59
CA LYS A 209 -1.66 0.12 18.76
C LYS A 209 -1.34 1.49 18.17
N SER A 210 -2.25 1.98 17.33
CA SER A 210 -2.21 3.34 16.82
C SER A 210 -2.40 4.35 17.96
N ALA A 211 -1.73 5.49 17.86
CA ALA A 211 -1.96 6.60 18.78
C ALA A 211 -3.43 7.08 18.75
N TYR A 212 -4.10 6.95 17.64
CA TYR A 212 -5.48 7.37 17.45
C TYR A 212 -6.53 6.38 17.99
N GLU A 213 -6.13 5.17 18.35
CA GLU A 213 -6.97 4.21 19.07
C GLU A 213 -7.05 4.52 20.57
N GLU A 214 -6.17 5.38 21.10
CA GLU A 214 -6.24 5.83 22.48
C GLU A 214 -7.33 6.88 22.66
N ALA A 215 -8.17 6.70 23.70
CA ALA A 215 -9.33 7.58 23.97
C ALA A 215 -8.95 9.07 24.08
N MET A 216 -7.72 9.39 24.57
CA MET A 216 -7.25 10.77 24.67
C MET A 216 -6.98 11.45 23.33
N PHE A 217 -6.78 10.69 22.26
CA PHE A 217 -6.55 11.19 20.91
C PHE A 217 -7.79 11.01 20.01
N ALA A 218 -8.67 10.07 20.32
CA ALA A 218 -9.87 9.75 19.51
C ALA A 218 -10.84 10.94 19.35
N GLY A 219 -10.83 11.90 20.29
CA GLY A 219 -11.67 13.08 20.22
C GLY A 219 -11.14 14.25 19.38
N LYS A 220 -9.90 14.21 18.92
CA LYS A 220 -9.27 15.32 18.17
C LYS A 220 -9.46 15.24 16.66
N GLY A 221 -9.85 14.09 16.13
CA GLY A 221 -10.04 13.88 14.68
C GLY A 221 -11.43 14.21 14.15
N SER A 222 -12.41 14.49 15.03
CA SER A 222 -13.80 14.73 14.62
C SER A 222 -14.19 16.22 14.49
N ALA A 223 -13.25 17.15 14.56
CA ALA A 223 -13.52 18.58 14.43
C ALA A 223 -13.28 19.10 13.02
N THR A 224 -13.93 18.50 12.02
CA THR A 224 -14.08 19.08 10.68
C THR A 224 -15.56 19.20 10.35
N GLY A 225 -16.14 20.29 10.70
CA GLY A 225 -17.55 20.61 10.44
C GLY A 225 -18.07 21.74 11.33
N GLY A 226 -17.21 22.70 11.67
CA GLY A 226 -17.66 23.95 12.31
C GLY A 226 -18.33 24.85 11.30
N ASP A 227 -19.64 24.77 11.26
CA ASP A 227 -20.56 25.74 10.69
C ASP A 227 -20.19 27.18 11.13
N HIS A 228 -19.61 27.96 10.23
CA HIS A 228 -19.51 29.40 10.39
C HIS A 228 -20.86 30.04 10.05
N GLY A 229 -21.83 29.84 10.97
CA GLY A 229 -23.06 30.60 10.97
C GLY A 229 -22.76 32.10 11.07
N HIS A 230 -22.82 32.79 9.93
CA HIS A 230 -23.05 34.24 9.89
C HIS A 230 -24.38 34.53 10.59
N ARG A 231 -24.34 35.31 11.62
CA ARG A 231 -25.51 36.00 12.15
C ARG A 231 -25.38 37.50 11.95
N PRO A 232 -26.48 38.18 11.61
CA PRO A 232 -26.55 39.54 11.10
C PRO A 232 -26.12 40.62 12.09
#